data_4335441b930c2eb122b97ddcb239907f
#
_entry.id   4335441b930c2eb122b97ddcb239907f
#
_cell.length_a   1.000
_cell.length_b   1.000
_cell.length_c   1.000
_cell.angle_alpha   90.00
_cell.angle_beta   90.00
_cell.angle_gamma   90.00
#
_symmetry.space_group_name_H-M   'P 1'
#
loop_
_entity.id
_entity.type
_entity.pdbx_description
1 polymer ?
#
loop_
_entity_poly.entity_id
_entity_poly.type
_entity_poly.pdbx_seq_one_letter_code
_entity_poly.pdbx_strand_id
1 'polypeptide(L)'
;MKSLTPQRIAAVDVFRALTMFLMLFVNDIPGLKNVPHWLMHADINEDMLGFSDTIFPAFLFCMGMSVSFAIQNRYKKGDTTTQVIAHIFWRTVALIAMGLFSLNSGGIEGGLSHSWFTILMVIGFFLTWGVYPKAEGTKKALFTVMKVAGVVLLATLVIYKDLNGKPFHTSWWGILGLIGWTYAVCAGIYLFTRESLRKNAVAWFAVITLAVISHSGLIPEEYGSRILLLPFIPSDWTLHAFGMSGLLTSLLMQRYANREHPGKFIGMLCILGAGMLILALVSHPYWIISKIQAYALGYKLPGAGGGGYLYICLLYTSPSPRDL
;
A
#
# COMPACT_ATOMS: atom_id res chain seq x y z
N MET A 1 -16.76 29.46 11.79
CA MET A 1 -16.29 28.06 11.65
C MET A 1 -15.58 27.66 12.92
N LYS A 2 -16.21 26.83 13.78
CA LYS A 2 -15.55 26.27 14.95
C LYS A 2 -14.43 25.35 14.47
N SER A 3 -13.18 25.65 14.80
CA SER A 3 -12.04 24.79 14.54
C SER A 3 -12.32 23.47 15.26
N LEU A 4 -12.54 22.40 14.48
CA LEU A 4 -12.49 21.06 15.02
C LEU A 4 -11.05 20.89 15.54
N THR A 5 -10.88 20.90 16.87
CA THR A 5 -9.67 20.37 17.51
C THR A 5 -9.33 19.05 16.84
N PRO A 6 -8.06 18.67 16.73
CA PRO A 6 -7.65 17.41 16.13
C PRO A 6 -8.10 16.26 17.04
N GLN A 7 -9.40 16.02 17.09
CA GLN A 7 -9.89 14.78 17.67
C GLN A 7 -9.36 13.67 16.77
N ARG A 8 -8.50 12.82 17.33
CA ARG A 8 -8.26 11.50 16.80
C ARG A 8 -9.61 10.97 16.37
N ILE A 9 -9.78 10.72 15.07
CA ILE A 9 -11.05 10.20 14.60
C ILE A 9 -11.00 8.73 14.95
N ALA A 10 -11.62 8.39 16.08
CA ALA A 10 -11.62 7.05 16.64
C ALA A 10 -12.00 5.99 15.59
N ALA A 11 -12.90 6.32 14.66
CA ALA A 11 -13.27 5.43 13.56
C ALA A 11 -12.10 5.03 12.66
N VAL A 12 -11.20 5.97 12.32
CA VAL A 12 -10.01 5.69 11.50
C VAL A 12 -9.00 4.86 12.28
N ASP A 13 -8.82 5.15 13.57
CA ASP A 13 -7.90 4.39 14.43
C ASP A 13 -8.40 2.95 14.65
N VAL A 14 -9.70 2.76 14.88
CA VAL A 14 -10.33 1.43 15.02
C VAL A 14 -10.24 0.65 13.71
N PHE A 15 -10.56 1.28 12.58
CA PHE A 15 -10.47 0.64 11.27
C PHE A 15 -9.02 0.22 10.95
N ARG A 16 -8.04 1.06 11.25
CA ARG A 16 -6.63 0.72 11.10
C ARG A 16 -6.21 -0.45 11.99
N ALA A 17 -6.61 -0.45 13.25
CA ALA A 17 -6.32 -1.54 14.18
C ALA A 17 -6.93 -2.86 13.70
N LEU A 18 -8.19 -2.80 13.23
CA LEU A 18 -8.88 -3.97 12.68
C LEU A 18 -8.19 -4.51 11.42
N THR A 19 -7.84 -3.65 10.47
CA THR A 19 -7.14 -4.08 9.24
C THR A 19 -5.75 -4.65 9.54
N MET A 20 -5.03 -4.09 10.51
CA MET A 20 -3.74 -4.65 10.95
C MET A 20 -3.92 -6.03 11.60
N PHE A 21 -4.91 -6.20 12.46
CA PHE A 21 -5.22 -7.49 13.07
C PHE A 21 -5.59 -8.54 12.02
N LEU A 22 -6.48 -8.17 11.08
CA LEU A 22 -6.87 -9.05 9.99
C LEU A 22 -5.69 -9.38 9.06
N MET A 23 -4.75 -8.45 8.87
CA MET A 23 -3.56 -8.70 8.06
C MET A 23 -2.65 -9.76 8.71
N LEU A 24 -2.48 -9.75 10.04
CA LEU A 24 -1.79 -10.82 10.76
C LEU A 24 -2.54 -12.15 10.59
N PHE A 25 -3.86 -12.14 10.77
CA PHE A 25 -4.69 -13.32 10.62
C PHE A 25 -4.58 -13.97 9.23
N VAL A 26 -4.74 -13.19 8.16
CA VAL A 26 -4.70 -13.75 6.78
C VAL A 26 -3.31 -14.20 6.36
N ASN A 27 -2.24 -13.62 6.92
CA ASN A 27 -0.87 -14.07 6.65
C ASN A 27 -0.55 -15.44 7.27
N ASP A 28 -1.26 -15.83 8.34
CA ASP A 28 -1.08 -17.13 8.99
C ASP A 28 -1.95 -18.24 8.38
N ILE A 29 -2.99 -17.89 7.59
CA ILE A 29 -3.90 -18.84 6.94
C ILE A 29 -3.17 -19.87 6.06
N PRO A 30 -2.17 -19.52 5.21
CA PRO A 30 -1.50 -20.50 4.35
C PRO A 30 -0.83 -21.65 5.10
N GLY A 31 -0.55 -21.48 6.40
CA GLY A 31 0.03 -22.52 7.27
C GLY A 31 -1.00 -23.51 7.82
N LEU A 32 -2.29 -23.24 7.69
CA LEU A 32 -3.38 -24.03 8.25
C LEU A 32 -3.88 -25.08 7.26
N LYS A 33 -4.39 -26.20 7.82
CA LYS A 33 -5.04 -27.26 7.03
C LYS A 33 -6.55 -27.13 7.09
N ASN A 34 -7.25 -27.56 6.03
CA ASN A 34 -8.72 -27.54 5.94
C ASN A 34 -9.37 -26.16 6.12
N VAL A 35 -8.69 -25.12 5.64
CA VAL A 35 -9.26 -23.77 5.63
C VAL A 35 -10.34 -23.68 4.54
N PRO A 36 -11.51 -23.08 4.82
CA PRO A 36 -12.52 -22.84 3.79
C PRO A 36 -11.93 -22.00 2.64
N HIS A 37 -12.20 -22.39 1.39
CA HIS A 37 -11.62 -21.79 0.20
C HIS A 37 -11.86 -20.27 0.10
N TRP A 38 -13.08 -19.81 0.43
CA TRP A 38 -13.43 -18.39 0.41
C TRP A 38 -12.61 -17.52 1.38
N LEU A 39 -11.96 -18.14 2.36
CA LEU A 39 -11.13 -17.42 3.33
C LEU A 39 -9.68 -17.22 2.83
N MET A 40 -9.25 -18.06 1.89
CA MET A 40 -7.91 -18.05 1.33
C MET A 40 -7.74 -16.94 0.27
N HIS A 41 -6.51 -16.78 -0.23
CA HIS A 41 -6.27 -16.03 -1.44
C HIS A 41 -6.79 -16.81 -2.66
N ALA A 42 -7.38 -16.11 -3.62
CA ALA A 42 -7.74 -16.68 -4.90
C ALA A 42 -6.49 -17.09 -5.67
N ASP A 43 -6.54 -18.24 -6.36
CA ASP A 43 -5.47 -18.64 -7.26
C ASP A 43 -5.44 -17.75 -8.51
N ILE A 44 -4.24 -17.62 -9.12
CA ILE A 44 -4.01 -16.71 -10.25
C ILE A 44 -4.91 -17.02 -11.48
N ASN A 45 -5.36 -18.26 -11.59
CA ASN A 45 -6.23 -18.72 -12.69
C ASN A 45 -7.71 -18.84 -12.28
N GLU A 46 -8.04 -18.47 -11.06
CA GLU A 46 -9.37 -18.60 -10.50
C GLU A 46 -10.14 -17.29 -10.56
N ASP A 47 -11.39 -17.37 -11.00
CA ASP A 47 -12.30 -16.23 -10.99
C ASP A 47 -13.03 -16.14 -9.64
N MET A 48 -12.29 -15.78 -8.59
CA MET A 48 -12.78 -15.66 -7.23
C MET A 48 -12.13 -14.45 -6.52
N LEU A 49 -12.84 -13.91 -5.55
CA LEU A 49 -12.31 -12.97 -4.56
C LEU A 49 -12.34 -13.64 -3.19
N GLY A 50 -11.18 -14.02 -2.67
CA GLY A 50 -11.05 -14.53 -1.31
C GLY A 50 -11.14 -13.42 -0.27
N PHE A 51 -11.52 -13.77 0.96
CA PHE A 51 -11.49 -12.82 2.07
C PHE A 51 -10.10 -12.22 2.28
N SER A 52 -9.07 -13.04 2.19
CA SER A 52 -7.66 -12.61 2.32
C SER A 52 -7.28 -11.51 1.34
N ASP A 53 -7.86 -11.53 0.13
CA ASP A 53 -7.58 -10.54 -0.93
C ASP A 53 -8.12 -9.15 -0.61
N THR A 54 -9.10 -9.04 0.28
CA THR A 54 -9.74 -7.77 0.62
C THR A 54 -8.96 -6.97 1.69
N ILE A 55 -8.13 -7.63 2.47
CA ILE A 55 -7.55 -7.03 3.68
C ILE A 55 -6.43 -6.02 3.37
N PHE A 56 -5.55 -6.35 2.43
CA PHE A 56 -4.49 -5.42 2.04
C PHE A 56 -5.02 -4.15 1.36
N PRO A 57 -5.96 -4.22 0.40
CA PRO A 57 -6.66 -3.04 -0.12
C PRO A 57 -7.35 -2.21 0.97
N ALA A 58 -8.04 -2.84 1.92
CA ALA A 58 -8.66 -2.14 3.04
C ALA A 58 -7.63 -1.40 3.90
N PHE A 59 -6.45 -1.99 4.12
CA PHE A 59 -5.35 -1.33 4.82
C PHE A 59 -4.81 -0.13 4.03
N LEU A 60 -4.63 -0.23 2.71
CA LEU A 60 -4.20 0.89 1.86
C LEU A 60 -5.23 2.03 1.85
N PHE A 61 -6.51 1.68 1.83
CA PHE A 61 -7.60 2.65 1.97
C PHE A 61 -7.49 3.40 3.31
N CYS A 62 -7.30 2.67 4.41
CA CYS A 62 -7.11 3.26 5.74
C CYS A 62 -5.84 4.13 5.82
N MET A 63 -4.75 3.70 5.19
CA MET A 63 -3.53 4.48 5.06
C MET A 63 -3.81 5.79 4.33
N GLY A 64 -4.51 5.74 3.19
CA GLY A 64 -4.93 6.92 2.41
C GLY A 64 -5.78 7.89 3.24
N MET A 65 -6.75 7.40 4.01
CA MET A 65 -7.52 8.22 4.96
C MET A 65 -6.61 8.97 5.94
N SER A 66 -5.56 8.32 6.42
CA SER A 66 -4.65 8.89 7.40
C SER A 66 -3.74 9.99 6.82
N VAL A 67 -3.48 10.01 5.51
CA VAL A 67 -2.58 10.97 4.85
C VAL A 67 -3.06 12.41 5.05
N SER A 68 -4.34 12.69 4.79
CA SER A 68 -4.89 14.04 4.91
C SER A 68 -4.77 14.58 6.33
N PHE A 69 -5.11 13.77 7.33
CA PHE A 69 -5.02 14.16 8.74
C PHE A 69 -3.57 14.36 9.21
N ALA A 70 -2.66 13.47 8.78
CA ALA A 70 -1.26 13.55 9.15
C ALA A 70 -0.60 14.84 8.60
N ILE A 71 -0.84 15.16 7.33
CA ILE A 71 -0.27 16.36 6.70
C ILE A 71 -0.89 17.63 7.27
N GLN A 72 -2.21 17.69 7.44
CA GLN A 72 -2.88 18.82 8.06
C GLN A 72 -2.38 19.08 9.49
N ASN A 73 -2.19 18.02 10.27
CA ASN A 73 -1.69 18.15 11.65
C ASN A 73 -0.27 18.73 11.70
N ARG A 74 0.59 18.39 10.71
CA ARG A 74 1.93 18.99 10.61
C ARG A 74 1.88 20.47 10.31
N TYR A 75 1.06 20.88 9.34
CA TYR A 75 0.87 22.32 9.08
C TYR A 75 0.30 23.07 10.27
N LYS A 76 -0.65 22.46 11.03
CA LYS A 76 -1.17 23.04 12.28
C LYS A 76 -0.12 23.21 13.37
N LYS A 77 0.92 22.36 13.38
CA LYS A 77 2.08 22.47 14.29
C LYS A 77 3.13 23.48 13.84
N GLY A 78 2.93 24.12 12.68
CA GLY A 78 3.85 25.13 12.14
C GLY A 78 4.93 24.59 11.22
N ASP A 79 4.87 23.31 10.80
CA ASP A 79 5.84 22.76 9.86
C ASP A 79 5.75 23.47 8.50
N THR A 80 6.89 23.82 7.94
CA THR A 80 6.98 24.36 6.57
C THR A 80 6.72 23.27 5.53
N THR A 81 6.37 23.67 4.31
CA THR A 81 6.16 22.72 3.21
C THR A 81 7.39 21.84 2.96
N THR A 82 8.59 22.41 3.04
CA THR A 82 9.85 21.67 2.89
C THR A 82 10.02 20.60 3.97
N GLN A 83 9.67 20.91 5.22
CA GLN A 83 9.72 19.95 6.33
C GLN A 83 8.70 18.82 6.14
N VAL A 84 7.51 19.14 5.62
CA VAL A 84 6.49 18.14 5.31
C VAL A 84 6.95 17.24 4.16
N ILE A 85 7.53 17.79 3.09
CA ILE A 85 8.10 17.01 1.97
C ILE A 85 9.22 16.10 2.46
N ALA A 86 10.16 16.64 3.25
CA ALA A 86 11.24 15.83 3.81
C ALA A 86 10.71 14.68 4.67
N HIS A 87 9.65 14.93 5.46
CA HIS A 87 9.03 13.86 6.24
C HIS A 87 8.39 12.78 5.37
N ILE A 88 7.67 13.18 4.32
CA ILE A 88 7.06 12.22 3.36
C ILE A 88 8.17 11.39 2.72
N PHE A 89 9.23 12.04 2.24
CA PHE A 89 10.38 11.37 1.61
C PHE A 89 11.02 10.33 2.55
N TRP A 90 11.41 10.73 3.76
CA TRP A 90 12.06 9.81 4.70
C TRP A 90 11.16 8.68 5.16
N ARG A 91 9.86 8.92 5.31
CA ARG A 91 8.89 7.86 5.61
C ARG A 91 8.75 6.88 4.44
N THR A 92 8.70 7.38 3.22
CA THR A 92 8.67 6.55 2.00
C THR A 92 9.93 5.68 1.91
N VAL A 93 11.11 6.29 2.05
CA VAL A 93 12.39 5.56 2.02
C VAL A 93 12.44 4.47 3.10
N ALA A 94 11.98 4.77 4.31
CA ALA A 94 11.94 3.78 5.40
C ALA A 94 11.04 2.58 5.04
N LEU A 95 9.82 2.83 4.52
CA LEU A 95 8.89 1.78 4.16
C LEU A 95 9.41 0.93 2.98
N ILE A 96 9.99 1.57 1.96
CA ILE A 96 10.58 0.86 0.82
C ILE A 96 11.77 0.02 1.28
N ALA A 97 12.67 0.58 2.09
CA ALA A 97 13.80 -0.16 2.63
C ALA A 97 13.34 -1.38 3.46
N MET A 98 12.39 -1.20 4.38
CA MET A 98 11.84 -2.30 5.15
C MET A 98 11.18 -3.36 4.26
N GLY A 99 10.47 -2.96 3.20
CA GLY A 99 9.88 -3.87 2.23
C GLY A 99 10.92 -4.70 1.49
N LEU A 100 11.97 -4.06 0.98
CA LEU A 100 13.06 -4.73 0.29
C LEU A 100 13.81 -5.72 1.19
N PHE A 101 14.08 -5.35 2.43
CA PHE A 101 14.70 -6.26 3.40
C PHE A 101 13.81 -7.46 3.70
N SER A 102 12.50 -7.24 3.90
CA SER A 102 11.55 -8.33 4.15
C SER A 102 11.47 -9.28 2.95
N LEU A 103 11.48 -8.76 1.72
CA LEU A 103 11.52 -9.55 0.50
C LEU A 103 12.79 -10.40 0.40
N ASN A 104 13.90 -9.87 0.86
CA ASN A 104 15.20 -10.51 0.81
C ASN A 104 15.58 -11.28 2.10
N SER A 105 14.64 -11.56 2.98
CA SER A 105 14.91 -12.23 4.27
C SER A 105 15.29 -13.70 4.16
N GLY A 106 15.17 -14.30 2.99
CA GLY A 106 15.55 -15.72 2.78
C GLY A 106 16.97 -16.04 3.22
N GLY A 107 17.16 -17.18 3.92
CA GLY A 107 18.44 -17.65 4.40
C GLY A 107 19.41 -18.01 3.26
N ILE A 108 20.69 -18.15 3.62
CA ILE A 108 21.78 -18.53 2.73
C ILE A 108 22.22 -19.94 3.14
N GLU A 109 22.25 -20.87 2.19
CA GLU A 109 22.74 -22.24 2.44
C GLU A 109 24.21 -22.20 2.85
N GLY A 110 24.53 -22.84 4.00
CA GLY A 110 25.88 -22.82 4.56
C GLY A 110 26.31 -21.51 5.24
N GLY A 111 25.40 -20.52 5.34
CA GLY A 111 25.66 -19.23 5.97
C GLY A 111 24.60 -18.85 7.01
N LEU A 112 24.27 -17.55 7.04
CA LEU A 112 23.27 -17.02 7.97
C LEU A 112 21.88 -17.60 7.69
N SER A 113 21.29 -18.30 8.68
CA SER A 113 19.95 -18.87 8.53
C SER A 113 18.89 -17.77 8.37
N HIS A 114 17.73 -18.12 7.80
CA HIS A 114 16.58 -17.20 7.65
C HIS A 114 16.21 -16.51 8.99
N SER A 115 16.18 -17.29 10.07
CA SER A 115 15.82 -16.76 11.40
C SER A 115 16.80 -15.71 11.90
N TRP A 116 18.11 -15.97 11.78
CA TRP A 116 19.13 -15.02 12.20
C TRP A 116 19.15 -13.78 11.33
N PHE A 117 19.00 -13.93 10.02
CA PHE A 117 18.89 -12.78 9.12
C PHE A 117 17.70 -11.90 9.52
N THR A 118 16.54 -12.50 9.75
CA THR A 118 15.31 -11.80 10.16
C THR A 118 15.49 -11.08 11.50
N ILE A 119 16.10 -11.74 12.49
CA ILE A 119 16.36 -11.12 13.80
C ILE A 119 17.27 -9.89 13.66
N LEU A 120 18.39 -10.03 12.95
CA LEU A 120 19.32 -8.92 12.75
C LEU A 120 18.69 -7.77 11.94
N MET A 121 17.91 -8.09 10.92
CA MET A 121 17.13 -7.13 10.14
C MET A 121 16.17 -6.34 11.04
N VAL A 122 15.40 -7.01 11.89
CA VAL A 122 14.45 -6.36 12.82
C VAL A 122 15.19 -5.48 13.83
N ILE A 123 16.31 -5.96 14.39
CA ILE A 123 17.17 -5.14 15.26
C ILE A 123 17.64 -3.89 14.51
N GLY A 124 18.13 -4.05 13.28
CA GLY A 124 18.56 -2.94 12.43
C GLY A 124 17.43 -1.91 12.19
N PHE A 125 16.20 -2.37 11.97
CA PHE A 125 15.04 -1.49 11.82
C PHE A 125 14.75 -0.70 13.09
N PHE A 126 14.72 -1.35 14.24
CA PHE A 126 14.50 -0.67 15.52
C PHE A 126 15.59 0.35 15.83
N LEU A 127 16.85 0.02 15.57
CA LEU A 127 17.96 0.95 15.79
C LEU A 127 17.90 2.15 14.83
N THR A 128 17.56 1.94 13.56
CA THR A 128 17.57 3.00 12.54
C THR A 128 16.36 3.92 12.64
N TRP A 129 15.15 3.35 12.71
CA TRP A 129 13.87 4.08 12.66
C TRP A 129 13.12 4.15 13.98
N GLY A 130 13.68 3.59 15.06
CA GLY A 130 13.11 3.69 16.40
C GLY A 130 12.91 5.15 16.82
N VAL A 131 11.84 5.40 17.57
CA VAL A 131 11.54 6.73 18.13
C VAL A 131 12.33 6.91 19.41
N TYR A 132 13.41 7.68 19.34
CA TYR A 132 14.20 8.02 20.51
C TYR A 132 13.67 9.28 21.19
N PRO A 133 13.64 9.32 22.53
CA PRO A 133 13.23 10.51 23.26
C PRO A 133 14.19 11.68 22.96
N LYS A 134 13.67 12.91 23.04
CA LYS A 134 14.52 14.09 22.94
C LYS A 134 15.52 14.09 24.10
N ALA A 135 16.79 14.10 23.79
CA ALA A 135 17.87 14.09 24.77
C ALA A 135 18.99 15.05 24.34
N GLU A 136 19.74 15.52 25.33
CA GLU A 136 20.88 16.40 25.12
C GLU A 136 22.16 15.73 25.64
N GLY A 137 23.34 16.24 25.23
CA GLY A 137 24.62 15.75 25.68
C GLY A 137 24.91 14.30 25.33
N THR A 138 25.41 13.53 26.26
CA THR A 138 25.85 12.13 26.10
C THR A 138 24.72 11.21 25.59
N LYS A 139 23.48 11.41 26.07
CA LYS A 139 22.33 10.60 25.60
C LYS A 139 22.00 10.84 24.12
N LYS A 140 22.13 12.09 23.64
CA LYS A 140 21.96 12.39 22.21
C LYS A 140 23.04 11.70 21.38
N ALA A 141 24.29 11.71 21.83
CA ALA A 141 25.38 10.99 21.17
C ALA A 141 25.12 9.49 21.12
N LEU A 142 24.66 8.88 22.24
CA LEU A 142 24.29 7.47 22.29
C LEU A 142 23.21 7.10 21.26
N PHE A 143 22.13 7.86 21.19
CA PHE A 143 21.05 7.62 20.22
C PHE A 143 21.51 7.78 18.76
N THR A 144 22.45 8.70 18.52
CA THR A 144 23.06 8.84 17.19
C THR A 144 23.92 7.62 16.85
N VAL A 145 24.73 7.15 17.78
CA VAL A 145 25.53 5.92 17.61
C VAL A 145 24.62 4.72 17.36
N MET A 146 23.53 4.57 18.10
CA MET A 146 22.56 3.49 17.88
C MET A 146 21.96 3.52 16.47
N LYS A 147 21.58 4.70 15.96
CA LYS A 147 21.07 4.85 14.60
C LYS A 147 22.13 4.47 13.55
N VAL A 148 23.35 4.97 13.72
CA VAL A 148 24.46 4.64 12.82
C VAL A 148 24.75 3.13 12.85
N ALA A 149 24.78 2.52 14.02
CA ALA A 149 24.96 1.07 14.18
C ALA A 149 23.85 0.28 13.47
N GLY A 150 22.59 0.76 13.53
CA GLY A 150 21.48 0.16 12.80
C GLY A 150 21.67 0.23 11.27
N VAL A 151 22.08 1.40 10.75
CA VAL A 151 22.37 1.56 9.32
C VAL A 151 23.53 0.67 8.88
N VAL A 152 24.62 0.64 9.67
CA VAL A 152 25.78 -0.22 9.39
C VAL A 152 25.36 -1.70 9.39
N LEU A 153 24.58 -2.13 10.39
CA LEU A 153 24.07 -3.50 10.46
C LEU A 153 23.27 -3.87 9.21
N LEU A 154 22.33 -3.00 8.78
CA LEU A 154 21.54 -3.25 7.57
C LEU A 154 22.43 -3.29 6.32
N ALA A 155 23.37 -2.36 6.17
CA ALA A 155 24.32 -2.36 5.07
C ALA A 155 25.17 -3.65 5.04
N THR A 156 25.62 -4.11 6.20
CA THR A 156 26.37 -5.37 6.32
C THR A 156 25.55 -6.58 5.87
N LEU A 157 24.23 -6.63 6.21
CA LEU A 157 23.35 -7.70 5.74
C LEU A 157 23.18 -7.72 4.22
N VAL A 158 23.09 -6.54 3.57
CA VAL A 158 23.04 -6.44 2.10
C VAL A 158 24.33 -6.97 1.49
N ILE A 159 25.48 -6.46 1.93
CA ILE A 159 26.80 -6.86 1.43
C ILE A 159 27.03 -8.35 1.65
N TYR A 160 26.69 -8.85 2.83
CA TYR A 160 26.83 -10.28 3.15
C TYR A 160 26.04 -11.16 2.21
N LYS A 161 24.80 -10.77 1.87
CA LYS A 161 23.94 -11.50 0.95
C LYS A 161 24.49 -11.50 -0.46
N ASP A 162 24.96 -10.33 -0.94
CA ASP A 162 25.55 -10.16 -2.26
C ASP A 162 26.83 -11.01 -2.42
N LEU A 163 27.74 -10.97 -1.44
CA LEU A 163 28.97 -11.77 -1.44
C LEU A 163 28.75 -13.29 -1.42
N ASN A 164 27.59 -13.74 -0.93
CA ASN A 164 27.24 -15.18 -0.89
C ASN A 164 26.37 -15.63 -2.07
N GLY A 165 26.38 -14.90 -3.18
CA GLY A 165 25.75 -15.31 -4.45
C GLY A 165 24.22 -15.23 -4.48
N LYS A 166 23.61 -14.55 -3.51
CA LYS A 166 22.18 -14.23 -3.50
C LYS A 166 22.00 -12.71 -3.49
N PRO A 167 22.22 -12.02 -4.61
CA PRO A 167 22.19 -10.57 -4.67
C PRO A 167 20.84 -10.02 -4.18
N PHE A 168 20.91 -8.86 -3.57
CA PHE A 168 19.74 -8.15 -3.11
C PHE A 168 18.91 -7.68 -4.33
N HIS A 169 17.65 -8.09 -4.42
CA HIS A 169 16.79 -7.80 -5.57
C HIS A 169 15.54 -7.01 -5.15
N THR A 170 15.00 -6.25 -6.09
CA THR A 170 13.84 -5.38 -5.86
C THR A 170 12.51 -6.05 -6.19
N SER A 171 12.49 -6.98 -7.15
CA SER A 171 11.30 -7.62 -7.72
C SER A 171 9.99 -6.83 -7.51
N TRP A 172 9.08 -7.24 -6.64
CA TRP A 172 7.80 -6.61 -6.39
C TRP A 172 7.79 -5.63 -5.17
N TRP A 173 8.94 -5.26 -4.63
CA TRP A 173 9.15 -4.31 -3.51
C TRP A 173 8.74 -4.80 -2.11
N GLY A 174 8.05 -5.92 -1.97
CA GLY A 174 7.47 -6.39 -0.71
C GLY A 174 6.29 -5.55 -0.23
N ILE A 175 5.49 -6.10 0.67
CA ILE A 175 4.25 -5.46 1.17
C ILE A 175 4.51 -4.04 1.71
N LEU A 176 5.54 -3.85 2.54
CA LEU A 176 5.87 -2.54 3.10
C LEU A 176 6.35 -1.56 2.03
N GLY A 177 7.07 -2.03 1.01
CA GLY A 177 7.50 -1.21 -0.11
C GLY A 177 6.33 -0.73 -0.96
N LEU A 178 5.35 -1.60 -1.23
CA LEU A 178 4.10 -1.23 -1.89
C LEU A 178 3.32 -0.16 -1.11
N ILE A 179 3.25 -0.30 0.22
CA ILE A 179 2.67 0.73 1.09
C ILE A 179 3.47 2.04 0.98
N GLY A 180 4.79 1.96 0.94
CA GLY A 180 5.68 3.11 0.79
C GLY A 180 5.43 3.89 -0.50
N TRP A 181 5.35 3.20 -1.62
CA TRP A 181 5.05 3.80 -2.93
C TRP A 181 3.65 4.41 -2.97
N THR A 182 2.64 3.67 -2.49
CA THR A 182 1.27 4.18 -2.42
C THR A 182 1.18 5.43 -1.52
N TYR A 183 1.86 5.41 -0.37
CA TYR A 183 1.94 6.58 0.50
C TYR A 183 2.59 7.78 -0.19
N ALA A 184 3.70 7.57 -0.90
CA ALA A 184 4.41 8.64 -1.61
C ALA A 184 3.53 9.32 -2.65
N VAL A 185 2.85 8.53 -3.48
CA VAL A 185 1.95 9.05 -4.51
C VAL A 185 0.75 9.78 -3.89
N CYS A 186 0.05 9.17 -2.94
CA CYS A 186 -1.10 9.79 -2.29
C CYS A 186 -0.72 11.10 -1.55
N ALA A 187 0.38 11.09 -0.80
CA ALA A 187 0.87 12.26 -0.09
C ALA A 187 1.37 13.35 -1.05
N GLY A 188 2.06 12.96 -2.14
CA GLY A 188 2.50 13.86 -3.20
C GLY A 188 1.31 14.56 -3.86
N ILE A 189 0.31 13.82 -4.30
CA ILE A 189 -0.91 14.38 -4.89
C ILE A 189 -1.58 15.34 -3.89
N TYR A 190 -1.70 14.92 -2.61
CA TYR A 190 -2.32 15.76 -1.60
C TYR A 190 -1.55 17.07 -1.33
N LEU A 191 -0.24 17.12 -1.45
CA LEU A 191 0.53 18.35 -1.33
C LEU A 191 0.11 19.41 -2.36
N PHE A 192 -0.28 19.02 -3.57
CA PHE A 192 -0.73 19.92 -4.63
C PHE A 192 -2.23 20.21 -4.54
N THR A 193 -3.04 19.22 -4.19
CA THR A 193 -4.49 19.33 -4.17
C THR A 193 -5.03 19.89 -2.85
N ARG A 194 -4.27 19.72 -1.76
CA ARG A 194 -4.64 20.19 -0.42
C ARG A 194 -6.06 19.70 -0.02
N GLU A 195 -6.81 20.55 0.65
CA GLU A 195 -8.18 20.26 1.12
C GLU A 195 -9.25 20.42 0.03
N SER A 196 -8.85 20.68 -1.21
CA SER A 196 -9.79 20.85 -2.30
C SER A 196 -10.40 19.51 -2.72
N LEU A 197 -11.67 19.28 -2.35
CA LEU A 197 -12.40 18.07 -2.69
C LEU A 197 -12.44 17.83 -4.21
N ARG A 198 -12.66 18.91 -5.01
CA ARG A 198 -12.73 18.80 -6.48
C ARG A 198 -11.39 18.33 -7.07
N LYS A 199 -10.27 18.95 -6.66
CA LYS A 199 -8.94 18.56 -7.17
C LYS A 199 -8.58 17.12 -6.79
N ASN A 200 -8.91 16.71 -5.56
CA ASN A 200 -8.68 15.33 -5.11
C ASN A 200 -9.58 14.32 -5.83
N ALA A 201 -10.85 14.69 -6.13
CA ALA A 201 -11.75 13.85 -6.92
C ALA A 201 -11.24 13.67 -8.36
N VAL A 202 -10.75 14.74 -9.01
CA VAL A 202 -10.15 14.67 -10.35
C VAL A 202 -8.89 13.80 -10.31
N ALA A 203 -8.01 13.98 -9.33
CA ALA A 203 -6.81 13.17 -9.19
C ALA A 203 -7.13 11.69 -8.93
N TRP A 204 -8.12 11.41 -8.09
CA TRP A 204 -8.62 10.05 -7.85
C TRP A 204 -9.15 9.41 -9.12
N PHE A 205 -9.96 10.13 -9.89
CA PHE A 205 -10.47 9.65 -11.16
C PHE A 205 -9.35 9.39 -12.17
N ALA A 206 -8.36 10.27 -12.25
CA ALA A 206 -7.18 10.09 -13.10
C ALA A 206 -6.38 8.83 -12.71
N VAL A 207 -6.15 8.59 -11.42
CA VAL A 207 -5.45 7.39 -10.93
C VAL A 207 -6.22 6.12 -11.26
N ILE A 208 -7.56 6.11 -11.09
CA ILE A 208 -8.40 4.97 -11.50
C ILE A 208 -8.32 4.76 -13.01
N THR A 209 -8.39 5.82 -13.80
CA THR A 209 -8.30 5.73 -15.26
C THR A 209 -6.93 5.14 -15.67
N LEU A 210 -5.84 5.55 -15.04
CA LEU A 210 -4.51 4.97 -15.29
C LEU A 210 -4.46 3.49 -14.92
N ALA A 211 -5.05 3.07 -13.78
CA ALA A 211 -5.15 1.68 -13.39
C ALA A 211 -5.95 0.86 -14.41
N VAL A 212 -7.07 1.40 -14.89
CA VAL A 212 -7.89 0.77 -15.92
C VAL A 212 -7.11 0.62 -17.24
N ILE A 213 -6.45 1.67 -17.70
CA ILE A 213 -5.65 1.65 -18.93
C ILE A 213 -4.50 0.66 -18.82
N SER A 214 -3.81 0.61 -17.67
CA SER A 214 -2.73 -0.36 -17.43
C SER A 214 -3.16 -1.81 -17.63
N HIS A 215 -4.39 -2.14 -17.20
CA HIS A 215 -4.89 -3.51 -17.23
C HIS A 215 -5.74 -3.84 -18.47
N SER A 216 -6.09 -2.84 -19.27
CA SER A 216 -6.96 -3.04 -20.44
C SER A 216 -6.27 -3.67 -21.65
N GLY A 217 -4.94 -3.76 -21.65
CA GLY A 217 -4.17 -4.18 -22.82
C GLY A 217 -4.18 -3.19 -23.99
N LEU A 218 -4.74 -1.99 -23.79
CA LEU A 218 -4.78 -0.92 -24.82
C LEU A 218 -3.39 -0.39 -25.17
N ILE A 219 -2.46 -0.46 -24.21
CA ILE A 219 -1.07 -0.04 -24.42
C ILE A 219 -0.21 -1.30 -24.55
N PRO A 220 0.50 -1.50 -25.67
CA PRO A 220 1.44 -2.61 -25.82
C PRO A 220 2.47 -2.63 -24.69
N GLU A 221 2.82 -3.80 -24.18
CA GLU A 221 3.76 -3.99 -23.05
C GLU A 221 5.09 -3.26 -23.25
N GLU A 222 5.57 -3.20 -24.49
CA GLU A 222 6.81 -2.52 -24.86
C GLU A 222 6.79 -1.01 -24.52
N TYR A 223 5.66 -0.35 -24.66
CA TYR A 223 5.49 1.09 -24.39
C TYR A 223 4.83 1.33 -23.04
N GLY A 224 4.01 0.40 -22.57
CA GLY A 224 3.24 0.53 -21.31
C GLY A 224 4.15 0.80 -20.12
N SER A 225 5.25 0.08 -19.99
CA SER A 225 6.21 0.25 -18.90
C SER A 225 6.81 1.65 -18.83
N ARG A 226 7.03 2.30 -19.98
CA ARG A 226 7.61 3.65 -20.05
C ARG A 226 6.56 4.74 -19.88
N ILE A 227 5.42 4.61 -20.54
CA ILE A 227 4.34 5.63 -20.55
C ILE A 227 3.66 5.70 -19.18
N LEU A 228 3.41 4.56 -18.55
CA LEU A 228 2.70 4.47 -17.28
C LEU A 228 3.62 4.56 -16.06
N LEU A 229 4.93 4.78 -16.27
CA LEU A 229 5.94 4.82 -15.20
C LEU A 229 5.95 3.57 -14.31
N LEU A 230 5.59 2.41 -14.86
CA LEU A 230 5.46 1.14 -14.13
C LEU A 230 6.70 0.74 -13.33
N PRO A 231 7.96 1.01 -13.79
CA PRO A 231 9.14 0.73 -12.98
C PRO A 231 9.20 1.48 -11.65
N PHE A 232 8.54 2.64 -11.57
CA PHE A 232 8.49 3.51 -10.39
C PHE A 232 7.14 3.46 -9.66
N ILE A 233 6.08 2.94 -10.32
CA ILE A 233 4.72 2.87 -9.79
C ILE A 233 4.32 1.39 -9.80
N PRO A 234 4.58 0.65 -8.71
CA PRO A 234 4.25 -0.76 -8.63
C PRO A 234 2.73 -0.99 -8.67
N SER A 235 2.34 -2.19 -9.08
CA SER A 235 0.94 -2.64 -9.15
C SER A 235 0.06 -1.80 -10.09
N ASP A 236 0.66 -1.29 -11.16
CA ASP A 236 -0.05 -0.68 -12.27
C ASP A 236 -1.13 0.32 -11.86
N TRP A 237 -0.80 1.20 -10.91
CA TRP A 237 -1.67 2.21 -10.34
C TRP A 237 -2.80 1.70 -9.42
N THR A 238 -3.08 0.41 -9.38
CA THR A 238 -4.21 -0.17 -8.63
C THR A 238 -4.13 0.11 -7.13
N LEU A 239 -2.98 -0.13 -6.51
CA LEU A 239 -2.79 0.14 -5.08
C LEU A 239 -2.92 1.63 -4.75
N HIS A 240 -2.49 2.48 -5.67
CA HIS A 240 -2.60 3.94 -5.56
C HIS A 240 -4.06 4.40 -5.61
N ALA A 241 -4.90 3.72 -6.42
CA ALA A 241 -6.33 3.98 -6.47
C ALA A 241 -7.02 3.71 -5.13
N PHE A 242 -6.62 2.65 -4.40
CA PHE A 242 -7.13 2.40 -3.04
C PHE A 242 -6.71 3.50 -2.06
N GLY A 243 -5.44 3.86 -2.06
CA GLY A 243 -4.94 4.94 -1.22
C GLY A 243 -5.66 6.26 -1.50
N MET A 244 -5.84 6.61 -2.77
CA MET A 244 -6.57 7.82 -3.17
C MET A 244 -8.06 7.76 -2.82
N SER A 245 -8.70 6.59 -2.89
CA SER A 245 -10.09 6.40 -2.44
C SER A 245 -10.24 6.69 -0.94
N GLY A 246 -9.31 6.19 -0.14
CA GLY A 246 -9.26 6.50 1.29
C GLY A 246 -9.03 7.98 1.57
N LEU A 247 -8.10 8.62 0.85
CA LEU A 247 -7.83 10.05 0.97
C LEU A 247 -9.08 10.88 0.62
N LEU A 248 -9.75 10.58 -0.47
CA LEU A 248 -10.99 11.26 -0.86
C LEU A 248 -12.09 11.08 0.21
N THR A 249 -12.25 9.86 0.71
CA THR A 249 -13.21 9.55 1.79
C THR A 249 -12.92 10.35 3.05
N SER A 250 -11.65 10.53 3.43
CA SER A 250 -11.28 11.34 4.60
C SER A 250 -11.65 12.82 4.41
N LEU A 251 -11.52 13.36 3.20
CA LEU A 251 -11.93 14.73 2.89
C LEU A 251 -13.45 14.89 2.88
N LEU A 252 -14.17 13.91 2.34
CA LEU A 252 -15.63 13.86 2.43
C LEU A 252 -16.10 13.82 3.88
N MET A 253 -15.44 12.99 4.71
CA MET A 253 -15.73 12.89 6.12
C MET A 253 -15.48 14.23 6.85
N GLN A 254 -14.38 14.92 6.57
CA GLN A 254 -14.08 16.22 7.17
C GLN A 254 -15.13 17.28 6.78
N ARG A 255 -15.67 17.19 5.57
CA ARG A 255 -16.62 18.18 5.04
C ARG A 255 -18.07 17.91 5.42
N TYR A 256 -18.49 16.64 5.41
CA TYR A 256 -19.90 16.24 5.50
C TYR A 256 -20.25 15.41 6.74
N ALA A 257 -19.28 14.90 7.50
CA ALA A 257 -19.58 14.19 8.74
C ALA A 257 -19.99 15.19 9.83
N ASN A 258 -21.24 15.58 9.79
CA ASN A 258 -21.83 16.40 10.86
C ASN A 258 -22.34 15.48 11.97
N ARG A 259 -22.06 15.83 13.23
CA ARG A 259 -22.54 15.09 14.40
C ARG A 259 -24.07 15.10 14.51
N GLU A 260 -24.73 16.13 13.98
CA GLU A 260 -26.20 16.24 14.02
C GLU A 260 -26.90 15.33 13.01
N HIS A 261 -26.25 15.03 11.86
CA HIS A 261 -26.84 14.22 10.80
C HIS A 261 -25.84 13.17 10.23
N PRO A 262 -25.36 12.23 11.04
CA PRO A 262 -24.40 11.23 10.57
C PRO A 262 -24.97 10.34 9.45
N GLY A 263 -26.30 10.16 9.41
CA GLY A 263 -26.96 9.32 8.41
C GLY A 263 -26.79 9.82 6.98
N LYS A 264 -26.69 11.14 6.74
CA LYS A 264 -26.43 11.69 5.40
C LYS A 264 -25.05 11.29 4.87
N PHE A 265 -24.04 11.34 5.72
CA PHE A 265 -22.69 10.93 5.35
C PHE A 265 -22.60 9.43 5.10
N ILE A 266 -23.20 8.62 5.98
CA ILE A 266 -23.28 7.16 5.80
C ILE A 266 -24.03 6.82 4.52
N GLY A 267 -25.16 7.45 4.26
CA GLY A 267 -25.94 7.26 3.03
C GLY A 267 -25.13 7.59 1.76
N MET A 268 -24.36 8.68 1.78
CA MET A 268 -23.46 9.04 0.66
C MET A 268 -22.37 7.97 0.45
N LEU A 269 -21.75 7.45 1.50
CA LEU A 269 -20.77 6.38 1.40
C LEU A 269 -21.40 5.08 0.87
N CYS A 270 -22.60 4.74 1.32
CA CYS A 270 -23.33 3.57 0.82
C CYS A 270 -23.66 3.70 -0.67
N ILE A 271 -24.11 4.88 -1.13
CA ILE A 271 -24.38 5.16 -2.54
C ILE A 271 -23.12 5.05 -3.39
N LEU A 272 -22.01 5.65 -2.93
CA LEU A 272 -20.73 5.55 -3.62
C LEU A 272 -20.25 4.10 -3.68
N GLY A 273 -20.32 3.37 -2.56
CA GLY A 273 -19.93 1.96 -2.50
C GLY A 273 -20.79 1.09 -3.40
N ALA A 274 -22.12 1.25 -3.38
CA ALA A 274 -23.04 0.55 -4.27
C ALA A 274 -22.78 0.87 -5.74
N GLY A 275 -22.55 2.13 -6.08
CA GLY A 275 -22.21 2.56 -7.45
C GLY A 275 -20.92 1.92 -7.94
N MET A 276 -19.90 1.86 -7.10
CA MET A 276 -18.64 1.18 -7.42
C MET A 276 -18.82 -0.33 -7.59
N LEU A 277 -19.64 -0.97 -6.74
CA LEU A 277 -19.96 -2.39 -6.85
C LEU A 277 -20.72 -2.68 -8.16
N ILE A 278 -21.72 -1.88 -8.50
CA ILE A 278 -22.46 -2.02 -9.77
C ILE A 278 -21.51 -1.88 -10.95
N LEU A 279 -20.62 -0.86 -10.93
CA LEU A 279 -19.63 -0.68 -11.98
C LEU A 279 -18.72 -1.90 -12.12
N ALA A 280 -18.27 -2.49 -11.01
CA ALA A 280 -17.48 -3.71 -11.00
C ALA A 280 -18.24 -4.88 -11.65
N LEU A 281 -19.47 -5.11 -11.24
CA LEU A 281 -20.32 -6.20 -11.76
C LEU A 281 -20.62 -6.02 -13.26
N VAL A 282 -20.85 -4.80 -13.72
CA VAL A 282 -21.09 -4.51 -15.15
C VAL A 282 -19.84 -4.69 -15.99
N SER A 283 -18.67 -4.33 -15.47
CA SER A 283 -17.40 -4.45 -16.21
C SER A 283 -16.82 -5.89 -16.20
N HIS A 284 -17.25 -6.75 -15.31
CA HIS A 284 -16.79 -8.13 -15.19
C HIS A 284 -16.96 -8.96 -16.49
N PRO A 285 -18.11 -8.98 -17.17
CA PRO A 285 -18.28 -9.74 -18.42
C PRO A 285 -17.33 -9.30 -19.55
N TYR A 286 -17.08 -7.99 -19.66
CA TYR A 286 -16.15 -7.46 -20.67
C TYR A 286 -14.72 -7.93 -20.45
N TRP A 287 -14.31 -8.05 -19.19
CA TRP A 287 -13.00 -8.56 -18.84
C TRP A 287 -12.86 -10.06 -19.16
N ILE A 288 -13.88 -10.88 -18.86
CA ILE A 288 -13.91 -12.30 -19.22
C ILE A 288 -13.80 -12.47 -20.75
N ILE A 289 -14.54 -11.68 -21.53
CA ILE A 289 -14.49 -11.73 -23.00
C ILE A 289 -13.08 -11.37 -23.51
N SER A 290 -12.45 -10.33 -22.97
CA SER A 290 -11.09 -9.93 -23.35
C SER A 290 -10.06 -11.03 -23.03
N LYS A 291 -10.21 -11.71 -21.88
CA LYS A 291 -9.38 -12.83 -21.47
C LYS A 291 -9.54 -14.04 -22.41
N ILE A 292 -10.78 -14.37 -22.76
CA ILE A 292 -11.07 -15.47 -23.70
C ILE A 292 -10.48 -15.16 -25.09
N GLN A 293 -10.60 -13.93 -25.58
CA GLN A 293 -10.00 -13.51 -26.85
C GLN A 293 -8.46 -13.60 -26.82
N ALA A 294 -7.84 -13.19 -25.72
CA ALA A 294 -6.39 -13.31 -25.54
C ALA A 294 -5.92 -14.77 -25.51
N TYR A 295 -6.69 -15.67 -24.88
CA TYR A 295 -6.43 -17.11 -24.91
C TYR A 295 -6.58 -17.69 -26.33
N ALA A 296 -7.60 -17.28 -27.06
CA ALA A 296 -7.84 -17.72 -28.44
C ALA A 296 -6.75 -17.25 -29.40
N LEU A 297 -6.08 -16.14 -29.13
CA LEU A 297 -4.97 -15.59 -29.92
C LEU A 297 -3.58 -16.05 -29.41
N GLY A 298 -3.52 -16.94 -28.41
CA GLY A 298 -2.25 -17.49 -27.90
C GLY A 298 -1.45 -16.56 -27.00
N TYR A 299 -2.02 -15.44 -26.56
CA TYR A 299 -1.37 -14.54 -25.59
C TYR A 299 -1.66 -15.00 -24.15
N LYS A 300 -0.63 -15.41 -23.43
CA LYS A 300 -0.70 -15.55 -21.98
C LYS A 300 -0.72 -14.15 -21.33
N LEU A 301 -1.89 -13.74 -20.87
CA LEU A 301 -1.95 -12.59 -19.96
C LEU A 301 -1.44 -13.01 -18.57
N PRO A 302 -0.44 -12.33 -17.98
CA PRO A 302 -0.07 -12.60 -16.60
C PRO A 302 -1.27 -12.28 -15.70
N GLY A 303 -1.81 -13.31 -15.09
CA GLY A 303 -2.55 -13.42 -13.88
C GLY A 303 -3.33 -12.24 -13.32
N ALA A 304 -4.36 -11.78 -14.00
CA ALA A 304 -5.42 -11.06 -13.35
C ALA A 304 -6.65 -11.99 -13.29
N GLY A 305 -6.87 -12.62 -12.16
CA GLY A 305 -8.11 -13.33 -11.86
C GLY A 305 -9.31 -12.41 -12.00
N GLY A 306 -10.42 -12.97 -12.44
CA GLY A 306 -11.64 -12.34 -12.89
C GLY A 306 -12.19 -11.18 -12.07
N GLY A 307 -12.95 -10.37 -12.73
CA GLY A 307 -13.77 -9.35 -12.12
C GLY A 307 -13.48 -7.94 -12.61
N GLY A 308 -14.53 -7.18 -12.86
CA GLY A 308 -14.49 -5.82 -13.36
C GLY A 308 -13.50 -4.88 -12.65
N TYR A 309 -13.25 -3.73 -13.19
CA TYR A 309 -12.20 -2.79 -12.80
C TYR A 309 -12.11 -2.46 -11.31
N LEU A 310 -13.19 -2.56 -10.56
CA LEU A 310 -13.16 -2.47 -9.10
C LEU A 310 -12.67 -3.78 -8.47
N TYR A 311 -12.93 -4.90 -9.08
CA TYR A 311 -12.39 -6.21 -8.76
C TYR A 311 -10.89 -6.27 -9.08
N ILE A 312 -10.44 -5.72 -10.20
CA ILE A 312 -9.01 -5.55 -10.49
C ILE A 312 -8.35 -4.72 -9.40
N CYS A 313 -9.02 -3.64 -8.97
CA CYS A 313 -8.59 -2.87 -7.82
C CYS A 313 -8.65 -3.64 -6.49
N LEU A 314 -9.46 -4.68 -6.34
CA LEU A 314 -9.56 -5.51 -5.14
C LEU A 314 -8.70 -6.78 -5.20
N LEU A 315 -8.38 -7.29 -6.40
CA LEU A 315 -7.77 -8.59 -6.60
C LEU A 315 -6.26 -8.58 -6.79
N TYR A 316 -5.62 -7.42 -6.99
CA TYR A 316 -4.16 -7.40 -7.07
C TYR A 316 -3.54 -7.44 -5.67
N THR A 317 -3.76 -8.55 -5.00
CA THR A 317 -3.01 -8.91 -3.82
C THR A 317 -1.89 -9.84 -4.25
N SER A 318 -0.71 -9.46 -3.92
CA SER A 318 0.57 -10.15 -3.97
C SER A 318 0.63 -11.45 -4.80
N PRO A 319 1.57 -11.59 -5.72
CA PRO A 319 1.91 -12.91 -6.23
C PRO A 319 2.21 -13.82 -5.03
N SER A 320 1.58 -14.98 -4.99
CA SER A 320 1.88 -16.00 -3.99
C SER A 320 3.40 -16.23 -3.94
N PRO A 321 4.00 -16.39 -2.76
CA PRO A 321 5.42 -16.75 -2.64
C PRO A 321 5.79 -18.05 -3.36
N ARG A 322 4.81 -18.77 -3.93
CA ARG A 322 5.01 -19.99 -4.73
C ARG A 322 5.23 -19.71 -6.22
N ASP A 323 5.00 -18.46 -6.68
CA ASP A 323 5.14 -18.09 -8.09
C ASP A 323 6.45 -17.35 -8.38
N LEU A 324 7.34 -17.30 -7.39
CA LEU A 324 8.73 -16.86 -7.45
C LEU A 324 9.65 -18.05 -7.17
#